data_2c1b0b427390e85706c1551babf943ea
#
_entry.id   2c1b0b427390e85706c1551babf943ea
#
_cell.length_a   1.000
_cell.length_b   1.000
_cell.length_c   1.000
_cell.angle_alpha   90.00
_cell.angle_beta   90.00
_cell.angle_gamma   90.00
#
_symmetry.space_group_name_H-M   'P 1'
#
loop_
_entity.id
_entity.type
_entity.pdbx_description
1 polymer ?
#
loop_
_entity_poly.entity_id
_entity_poly.type
_entity_poly.pdbx_seq_one_letter_code
_entity_poly.pdbx_strand_id
1 'polypeptide(L)'
;VEAPPAWRVDPAPGLTVGPRGRFAFFREVADLSESFRVTVPLDAPPTTPYWLRGPRDGDMFAWTSELPQNLPFGLPPVVGVVDAEVAGVRFTARQPVEFRFADRIRGELRRNLNVVPAVSVEVSPELDVIPLADAGTARPVAVRLVSHATRPLKGVVRLGVPDGWRVEPADAAFTLPSRDDGTAVEFLVTPPRGAATGRHHLRAEAEVAGTRFSQTLRPIAYPHIQTHRMYVPATVTAQLVDLRVAPVRVGYVMGSGDAVPEAIRRMGLDVTMLDAETLATGDLSDYDTIVVGVRASQTRPDFVANHGRLLSYVEGGGTLIVQYQQNDYVERGLPPFPAEMATRVTDETAPVTVLEAFHPAFNFPNRIVPVDWDGWVQERNLYAFSSFDERYLPLLETADPGEPAQRGGQVVATIGDGHYVYTSYSWFRELPAGVPGAYRLFANLLSLPRAED
;
A
#
# COMPACT_ATOMS: atom_id res chain seq x y z
N VAL A 1 -20.52 0.54 35.44
CA VAL A 1 -19.73 0.58 34.20
C VAL A 1 -19.04 -0.76 34.04
N GLU A 2 -19.21 -1.39 32.87
CA GLU A 2 -18.50 -2.60 32.51
C GLU A 2 -17.31 -2.25 31.60
N ALA A 3 -16.14 -2.83 31.91
CA ALA A 3 -14.92 -2.71 31.15
C ALA A 3 -14.13 -4.03 31.25
N PRO A 4 -13.11 -4.26 30.41
CA PRO A 4 -12.24 -5.43 30.52
C PRO A 4 -11.67 -5.61 31.94
N PRO A 5 -11.53 -6.84 32.45
CA PRO A 5 -11.15 -7.09 33.85
C PRO A 5 -9.81 -6.46 34.28
N ALA A 6 -8.86 -6.29 33.33
CA ALA A 6 -7.57 -5.66 33.61
C ALA A 6 -7.65 -4.13 33.70
N TRP A 7 -8.79 -3.51 33.38
CA TRP A 7 -8.94 -2.05 33.43
C TRP A 7 -9.44 -1.62 34.78
N ARG A 8 -8.91 -0.52 35.27
CA ARG A 8 -9.37 0.06 36.52
C ARG A 8 -10.50 1.05 36.25
N VAL A 9 -11.64 0.85 36.95
CA VAL A 9 -12.82 1.72 36.90
C VAL A 9 -13.04 2.31 38.30
N ASP A 10 -12.82 3.61 38.43
CA ASP A 10 -13.04 4.32 39.71
C ASP A 10 -14.25 5.26 39.58
N PRO A 11 -15.14 5.30 40.53
CA PRO A 11 -16.14 6.35 40.60
C PRO A 11 -15.43 7.72 40.71
N ALA A 12 -15.84 8.68 39.89
CA ALA A 12 -15.35 10.06 40.01
C ALA A 12 -16.32 10.80 40.94
N PRO A 13 -15.85 11.56 41.96
CA PRO A 13 -16.77 12.22 42.88
C PRO A 13 -17.58 13.28 42.14
N GLY A 14 -18.90 13.19 42.25
CA GLY A 14 -19.84 14.12 41.68
C GLY A 14 -21.10 13.49 41.09
N LEU A 15 -21.92 12.84 41.90
CA LEU A 15 -23.32 12.64 41.50
C LEU A 15 -23.98 14.03 41.51
N THR A 16 -24.27 14.55 40.32
CA THR A 16 -25.03 15.80 40.22
C THR A 16 -26.48 15.45 39.86
N VAL A 17 -27.36 15.57 40.85
CA VAL A 17 -28.81 15.61 40.62
C VAL A 17 -29.11 17.10 40.39
N GLY A 18 -29.26 17.52 39.16
CA GLY A 18 -29.58 18.90 38.82
C GLY A 18 -30.91 19.02 38.09
N PRO A 19 -31.77 19.98 38.43
CA PRO A 19 -32.94 20.27 37.60
C PRO A 19 -32.44 20.95 36.30
N ARG A 20 -32.70 20.38 35.14
CA ARG A 20 -32.52 21.06 33.85
C ARG A 20 -33.86 21.55 33.34
N GLY A 21 -33.91 22.89 33.16
CA GLY A 21 -34.72 23.59 32.17
C GLY A 21 -36.24 23.46 32.33
N ARG A 22 -36.89 24.55 32.75
CA ARG A 22 -38.36 24.74 32.64
C ARG A 22 -38.75 24.78 31.16
N PHE A 23 -39.25 23.67 30.63
CA PHE A 23 -40.22 23.76 29.55
C PHE A 23 -41.61 23.73 30.19
N ALA A 24 -42.42 24.72 29.91
CA ALA A 24 -43.67 25.05 30.60
C ALA A 24 -44.80 23.99 30.52
N PHE A 25 -44.54 22.80 29.98
CA PHE A 25 -45.50 21.76 29.80
C PHE A 25 -45.06 20.35 30.29
N PHE A 26 -43.86 20.20 30.86
CA PHE A 26 -43.38 18.91 31.37
C PHE A 26 -43.03 19.02 32.87
N ARG A 27 -43.42 17.98 33.65
CA ARG A 27 -42.95 17.79 35.01
C ARG A 27 -41.44 17.84 35.11
N GLU A 28 -40.91 18.34 36.24
CA GLU A 28 -39.48 18.33 36.54
C GLU A 28 -38.90 16.95 36.25
N VAL A 29 -38.02 16.86 35.25
CA VAL A 29 -37.21 15.66 34.97
C VAL A 29 -35.92 15.82 35.76
N ALA A 30 -35.70 14.95 36.73
CA ALA A 30 -34.42 14.87 37.43
C ALA A 30 -33.41 14.14 36.54
N ASP A 31 -32.36 14.84 36.11
CA ASP A 31 -31.21 14.24 35.46
C ASP A 31 -30.29 13.63 36.51
N LEU A 32 -30.11 12.30 36.46
CA LEU A 32 -29.11 11.59 37.25
C LEU A 32 -27.85 11.47 36.38
N SER A 33 -26.73 12.00 36.84
CA SER A 33 -25.44 11.85 36.18
C SER A 33 -24.39 11.30 37.15
N GLU A 34 -23.69 10.29 36.73
CA GLU A 34 -22.56 9.71 37.47
C GLU A 34 -21.33 9.66 36.53
N SER A 35 -20.17 10.00 37.10
CA SER A 35 -18.90 10.02 36.36
C SER A 35 -17.98 8.92 36.85
N PHE A 36 -17.28 8.29 35.91
CA PHE A 36 -16.30 7.26 36.18
C PHE A 36 -14.98 7.60 35.49
N ARG A 37 -13.88 7.27 36.16
CA ARG A 37 -12.55 7.31 35.57
C ARG A 37 -12.14 5.90 35.16
N VAL A 38 -11.93 5.70 33.88
CA VAL A 38 -11.46 4.42 33.32
C VAL A 38 -9.97 4.56 33.00
N THR A 39 -9.13 3.72 33.62
CA THR A 39 -7.68 3.68 33.37
C THR A 39 -7.37 2.45 32.55
N VAL A 40 -6.84 2.70 31.34
CA VAL A 40 -6.43 1.67 30.39
C VAL A 40 -4.97 1.30 30.63
N PRO A 41 -4.62 0.02 30.79
CA PRO A 41 -3.21 -0.42 30.94
C PRO A 41 -2.40 -0.11 29.68
N LEU A 42 -1.10 0.03 29.83
CA LEU A 42 -0.17 0.36 28.73
C LEU A 42 -0.11 -0.76 27.66
N ASP A 43 -0.30 -1.99 28.08
CA ASP A 43 -0.30 -3.22 27.28
C ASP A 43 -1.70 -3.68 26.86
N ALA A 44 -2.73 -2.83 27.05
CA ALA A 44 -4.09 -3.17 26.62
C ALA A 44 -4.12 -3.49 25.12
N PRO A 45 -4.76 -4.61 24.72
CA PRO A 45 -4.85 -4.97 23.31
C PRO A 45 -5.60 -3.89 22.53
N PRO A 46 -5.10 -3.50 21.35
CA PRO A 46 -5.74 -2.47 20.55
C PRO A 46 -7.07 -2.93 19.97
N THR A 47 -8.01 -1.99 19.84
CA THR A 47 -9.30 -2.24 19.19
C THR A 47 -9.10 -2.49 17.71
N THR A 48 -9.21 -3.74 17.31
CA THR A 48 -9.07 -4.18 15.91
C THR A 48 -10.41 -4.74 15.43
N PRO A 49 -10.85 -4.46 14.20
CA PRO A 49 -11.98 -5.17 13.61
C PRO A 49 -11.77 -6.68 13.73
N TYR A 50 -12.83 -7.41 14.14
CA TYR A 50 -12.70 -8.83 14.48
C TYR A 50 -12.22 -9.68 13.29
N TRP A 51 -12.60 -9.31 12.06
CA TRP A 51 -12.17 -9.98 10.82
C TRP A 51 -10.72 -9.68 10.41
N LEU A 52 -10.05 -8.73 11.08
CA LEU A 52 -8.65 -8.38 10.85
C LEU A 52 -7.71 -8.85 12.00
N ARG A 53 -8.23 -9.60 12.98
CA ARG A 53 -7.42 -10.10 14.10
C ARG A 53 -6.54 -11.29 13.72
N GLY A 54 -7.03 -12.13 12.81
CA GLY A 54 -6.29 -13.27 12.27
C GLY A 54 -5.72 -12.98 10.89
N PRO A 55 -4.74 -13.76 10.43
CA PRO A 55 -4.29 -13.72 9.06
C PRO A 55 -5.43 -14.13 8.13
N ARG A 56 -5.44 -13.58 6.92
CA ARG A 56 -6.33 -14.07 5.87
C ARG A 56 -5.87 -15.45 5.40
N ASP A 57 -6.81 -16.27 4.97
CA ASP A 57 -6.56 -17.51 4.26
C ASP A 57 -6.90 -17.27 2.78
N GLY A 58 -5.88 -17.05 1.97
CA GLY A 58 -6.04 -16.52 0.61
C GLY A 58 -6.83 -15.21 0.60
N ASP A 59 -7.97 -15.19 -0.09
CA ASP A 59 -8.86 -14.04 -0.19
C ASP A 59 -9.93 -13.99 0.92
N MET A 60 -9.99 -15.00 1.78
CA MET A 60 -10.98 -15.10 2.84
C MET A 60 -10.48 -14.55 4.17
N PHE A 61 -11.36 -13.83 4.88
CA PHE A 61 -11.11 -13.45 6.26
C PHE A 61 -11.40 -14.63 7.19
N ALA A 62 -10.50 -14.91 8.13
CA ALA A 62 -10.68 -15.93 9.15
C ALA A 62 -10.97 -15.28 10.51
N TRP A 63 -12.05 -15.72 11.18
CA TRP A 63 -12.37 -15.32 12.56
C TRP A 63 -12.89 -16.50 13.37
N THR A 64 -12.76 -16.41 14.68
CA THR A 64 -13.23 -17.46 15.59
C THR A 64 -14.76 -17.37 15.78
N SER A 65 -15.41 -18.50 15.98
CA SER A 65 -16.85 -18.61 16.21
C SER A 65 -17.34 -17.92 17.52
N GLU A 66 -16.43 -17.56 18.42
CA GLU A 66 -16.73 -16.90 19.69
C GLU A 66 -17.08 -15.41 19.54
N LEU A 67 -16.77 -14.81 18.38
CA LEU A 67 -17.05 -13.41 18.12
C LEU A 67 -18.40 -13.26 17.41
N PRO A 68 -19.19 -12.22 17.73
CA PRO A 68 -20.42 -11.93 17.03
C PRO A 68 -20.15 -11.73 15.54
N GLN A 69 -20.69 -12.59 14.70
CA GLN A 69 -20.63 -12.44 13.26
C GLN A 69 -21.63 -11.37 12.80
N ASN A 70 -21.33 -10.74 11.66
CA ASN A 70 -22.21 -9.74 11.01
C ASN A 70 -22.36 -8.40 11.75
N LEU A 71 -21.52 -8.11 12.73
CA LEU A 71 -21.47 -6.75 13.28
C LEU A 71 -20.48 -5.89 12.45
N PRO A 72 -20.85 -4.63 12.13
CA PRO A 72 -19.97 -3.73 11.41
C PRO A 72 -18.75 -3.30 12.25
N PHE A 73 -18.83 -3.44 13.56
CA PHE A 73 -17.76 -3.14 14.52
C PHE A 73 -17.68 -4.23 15.58
N GLY A 74 -16.53 -4.35 16.24
CA GLY A 74 -16.37 -5.20 17.42
C GLY A 74 -17.24 -4.71 18.60
N LEU A 75 -17.31 -5.51 19.66
CA LEU A 75 -18.00 -5.12 20.88
C LEU A 75 -17.34 -3.86 21.48
N PRO A 76 -18.15 -2.91 22.02
CA PRO A 76 -17.62 -1.71 22.66
C PRO A 76 -16.77 -2.09 23.88
N PRO A 77 -15.59 -1.49 24.07
CA PRO A 77 -14.69 -1.85 25.18
C PRO A 77 -15.22 -1.38 26.53
N VAL A 78 -16.11 -0.39 26.57
CA VAL A 78 -16.73 0.13 27.79
C VAL A 78 -18.23 0.29 27.58
N VAL A 79 -19.02 -0.20 28.53
CA VAL A 79 -20.49 -0.12 28.51
C VAL A 79 -20.99 0.50 29.83
N GLY A 80 -21.78 1.54 29.70
CA GLY A 80 -22.58 2.05 30.84
C GLY A 80 -23.74 1.11 31.09
N VAL A 81 -23.95 0.74 32.34
CA VAL A 81 -25.08 -0.10 32.77
C VAL A 81 -25.88 0.64 33.85
N VAL A 82 -27.15 0.73 33.65
CA VAL A 82 -28.07 1.36 34.60
C VAL A 82 -29.14 0.32 35.00
N ASP A 83 -29.16 -0.03 36.24
CA ASP A 83 -30.26 -0.81 36.86
C ASP A 83 -31.26 0.15 37.51
N ALA A 84 -32.50 0.06 37.13
CA ALA A 84 -33.53 0.93 37.63
C ALA A 84 -34.81 0.12 37.99
N GLU A 85 -35.56 0.66 38.94
CA GLU A 85 -36.87 0.14 39.30
C GLU A 85 -37.92 1.26 39.17
N VAL A 86 -38.93 1.03 38.36
CA VAL A 86 -40.04 1.97 38.15
C VAL A 86 -41.36 1.22 38.41
N ALA A 87 -42.15 1.71 39.34
CA ALA A 87 -43.42 1.11 39.71
C ALA A 87 -43.35 -0.41 40.03
N GLY A 88 -42.25 -0.85 40.67
CA GLY A 88 -42.03 -2.25 41.04
C GLY A 88 -41.48 -3.12 39.91
N VAL A 89 -41.26 -2.57 38.73
CA VAL A 89 -40.65 -3.28 37.60
C VAL A 89 -39.16 -2.91 37.48
N ARG A 90 -38.30 -3.93 37.54
CA ARG A 90 -36.86 -3.76 37.36
C ARG A 90 -36.48 -3.91 35.89
N PHE A 91 -35.60 -3.04 35.44
CA PHE A 91 -34.98 -3.12 34.10
C PHE A 91 -33.53 -2.72 34.16
N THR A 92 -32.76 -3.27 33.24
CA THR A 92 -31.35 -2.92 33.02
C THR A 92 -31.22 -2.26 31.66
N ALA A 93 -30.69 -1.05 31.60
CA ALA A 93 -30.31 -0.37 30.35
C ALA A 93 -28.79 -0.45 30.14
N ARG A 94 -28.37 -0.77 28.93
CA ARG A 94 -26.96 -0.89 28.55
C ARG A 94 -26.68 0.07 27.39
N GLN A 95 -25.67 0.92 27.53
CA GLN A 95 -25.31 1.89 26.53
C GLN A 95 -23.79 1.86 26.28
N PRO A 96 -23.33 1.62 25.04
CA PRO A 96 -21.93 1.82 24.69
C PRO A 96 -21.44 3.21 25.08
N VAL A 97 -20.23 3.28 25.63
CA VAL A 97 -19.59 4.56 25.90
C VAL A 97 -18.98 5.09 24.59
N GLU A 98 -19.42 6.28 24.20
CA GLU A 98 -19.01 6.95 22.98
C GLU A 98 -18.43 8.34 23.27
N PHE A 99 -17.48 8.78 22.45
CA PHE A 99 -17.06 10.18 22.45
C PHE A 99 -18.02 11.01 21.61
N ARG A 100 -18.66 12.00 22.25
CA ARG A 100 -19.58 12.94 21.60
C ARG A 100 -18.95 14.32 21.50
N PHE A 101 -19.07 14.93 20.34
CA PHE A 101 -18.59 16.28 20.09
C PHE A 101 -19.49 17.02 19.09
N ALA A 102 -19.45 18.34 19.12
CA ALA A 102 -20.18 19.17 18.18
C ALA A 102 -19.29 19.58 16.99
N ASP A 103 -19.74 19.27 15.79
CA ASP A 103 -19.19 19.79 14.54
C ASP A 103 -20.04 20.99 14.11
N ARG A 104 -19.41 22.07 13.64
CA ARG A 104 -20.12 23.31 13.28
C ARG A 104 -21.07 23.15 12.09
N ILE A 105 -20.80 22.17 11.21
CA ILE A 105 -21.57 21.95 9.99
C ILE A 105 -22.51 20.75 10.16
N ARG A 106 -22.02 19.67 10.79
CA ARG A 106 -22.72 18.38 10.87
C ARG A 106 -23.51 18.18 12.18
N GLY A 107 -23.38 19.09 13.14
CA GLY A 107 -24.05 19.00 14.44
C GLY A 107 -23.35 18.02 15.40
N GLU A 108 -24.14 17.29 16.23
CA GLU A 108 -23.59 16.31 17.15
C GLU A 108 -23.06 15.09 16.40
N LEU A 109 -21.80 14.77 16.63
CA LEU A 109 -21.14 13.58 16.12
C LEU A 109 -20.76 12.66 17.28
N ARG A 110 -20.78 11.36 17.00
CA ARG A 110 -20.41 10.30 17.95
C ARG A 110 -19.32 9.44 17.35
N ARG A 111 -18.36 9.06 18.18
CA ARG A 111 -17.28 8.14 17.82
C ARG A 111 -17.17 7.04 18.86
N ASN A 112 -17.04 5.81 18.39
CA ASN A 112 -16.75 4.68 19.24
C ASN A 112 -15.43 4.89 19.99
N LEU A 113 -15.38 4.47 21.26
CA LEU A 113 -14.10 4.39 21.96
C LEU A 113 -13.25 3.31 21.32
N ASN A 114 -11.99 3.64 21.10
CA ASN A 114 -11.00 2.70 20.58
C ASN A 114 -9.75 2.74 21.46
N VAL A 115 -9.23 1.57 21.78
CA VAL A 115 -7.92 1.40 22.39
C VAL A 115 -6.89 1.44 21.26
N VAL A 116 -5.89 2.26 21.40
CA VAL A 116 -4.75 2.35 20.47
C VAL A 116 -3.46 2.05 21.23
N PRO A 117 -2.43 1.50 20.59
CA PRO A 117 -1.12 1.37 21.23
C PRO A 117 -0.63 2.73 21.73
N ALA A 118 0.04 2.77 22.87
CA ALA A 118 0.57 4.03 23.40
C ALA A 118 1.62 4.65 22.45
N VAL A 119 2.33 3.81 21.70
CA VAL A 119 3.25 4.22 20.63
C VAL A 119 2.92 3.47 19.35
N SER A 120 2.73 4.19 18.26
CA SER A 120 2.73 3.64 16.90
C SER A 120 4.14 3.68 16.36
N VAL A 121 4.56 2.60 15.71
CA VAL A 121 5.89 2.46 15.10
C VAL A 121 5.69 2.32 13.60
N GLU A 122 6.24 3.24 12.84
CA GLU A 122 6.13 3.30 11.38
C GLU A 122 7.51 3.12 10.77
N VAL A 123 7.61 2.42 9.66
CA VAL A 123 8.86 2.21 8.93
C VAL A 123 8.79 2.77 7.51
N SER A 124 9.91 3.30 7.02
CA SER A 124 10.02 3.78 5.64
C SER A 124 11.44 3.51 5.12
N PRO A 125 11.57 2.86 3.93
CA PRO A 125 10.52 2.29 3.12
C PRO A 125 9.89 1.04 3.73
N GLU A 126 8.68 0.66 3.33
CA GLU A 126 8.07 -0.62 3.74
C GLU A 126 8.57 -1.79 2.88
N LEU A 127 8.98 -1.50 1.66
CA LEU A 127 9.64 -2.42 0.74
C LEU A 127 10.93 -1.77 0.24
N ASP A 128 12.03 -2.52 0.32
CA ASP A 128 13.29 -2.19 -0.36
C ASP A 128 13.70 -3.37 -1.24
N VAL A 129 13.84 -3.12 -2.54
CA VAL A 129 14.35 -4.12 -3.49
C VAL A 129 15.83 -3.83 -3.69
N ILE A 130 16.65 -4.81 -3.37
CA ILE A 130 18.09 -4.68 -3.32
C ILE A 130 18.72 -5.58 -4.39
N PRO A 131 19.28 -5.00 -5.47
CA PRO A 131 20.10 -5.77 -6.39
C PRO A 131 21.25 -6.46 -5.65
N LEU A 132 21.55 -7.72 -5.97
CA LEU A 132 22.66 -8.44 -5.34
C LEU A 132 24.01 -7.72 -5.51
N ALA A 133 24.18 -6.96 -6.58
CA ALA A 133 25.36 -6.14 -6.80
C ALA A 133 25.57 -5.07 -5.72
N ASP A 134 24.46 -4.61 -5.10
CA ASP A 134 24.47 -3.60 -4.05
C ASP A 134 24.56 -4.20 -2.65
N ALA A 135 24.64 -5.52 -2.53
CA ALA A 135 24.85 -6.18 -1.24
C ALA A 135 26.19 -5.72 -0.61
N GLY A 136 26.14 -5.35 0.67
CA GLY A 136 27.26 -4.73 1.38
C GLY A 136 27.24 -3.21 1.38
N THR A 137 26.27 -2.57 0.71
CA THR A 137 26.04 -1.13 0.75
C THR A 137 25.02 -0.79 1.83
N ALA A 138 25.31 0.24 2.64
CA ALA A 138 24.39 0.72 3.69
C ALA A 138 23.18 1.43 3.07
N ARG A 139 21.99 1.12 3.56
CA ARG A 139 20.72 1.67 3.08
C ARG A 139 19.93 2.27 4.25
N PRO A 140 19.37 3.48 4.10
CA PRO A 140 18.65 4.11 5.19
C PRO A 140 17.26 3.49 5.37
N VAL A 141 16.91 3.29 6.64
CA VAL A 141 15.56 2.92 7.09
C VAL A 141 15.15 3.90 8.17
N ALA A 142 14.13 4.68 7.91
CA ALA A 142 13.55 5.58 8.89
C ALA A 142 12.51 4.84 9.73
N VAL A 143 12.62 4.94 11.06
CA VAL A 143 11.61 4.48 12.01
C VAL A 143 10.99 5.69 12.68
N ARG A 144 9.72 5.95 12.38
CA ARG A 144 8.94 7.03 12.97
C ARG A 144 8.12 6.49 14.13
N LEU A 145 8.12 7.21 15.25
CA LEU A 145 7.39 6.91 16.46
C LEU A 145 6.36 8.00 16.71
N VAL A 146 5.11 7.62 16.98
CA VAL A 146 4.01 8.55 17.26
C VAL A 146 3.37 8.18 18.60
N SER A 147 3.22 9.17 19.50
CA SER A 147 2.57 8.99 20.79
C SER A 147 1.05 9.07 20.68
N HIS A 148 0.36 8.12 21.28
CA HIS A 148 -1.09 8.21 21.51
C HIS A 148 -1.44 8.37 22.99
N ALA A 149 -0.42 8.42 23.86
CA ALA A 149 -0.59 8.59 25.31
C ALA A 149 -0.81 10.07 25.68
N THR A 150 -1.55 10.29 26.74
CA THR A 150 -1.78 11.65 27.30
C THR A 150 -0.67 12.12 28.24
N ARG A 151 0.36 11.30 28.47
CA ARG A 151 1.51 11.59 29.30
C ARG A 151 2.80 11.47 28.50
N PRO A 152 3.88 12.13 28.91
CA PRO A 152 5.18 11.96 28.27
C PRO A 152 5.63 10.51 28.30
N LEU A 153 6.21 10.05 27.19
CA LEU A 153 6.82 8.73 27.05
C LEU A 153 8.32 8.88 26.76
N LYS A 154 9.12 7.98 27.35
CA LYS A 154 10.53 7.83 27.04
C LYS A 154 10.82 6.36 26.83
N GLY A 155 11.67 6.06 25.87
CA GLY A 155 11.97 4.69 25.52
C GLY A 155 13.19 4.55 24.64
N VAL A 156 13.34 3.33 24.13
CA VAL A 156 14.40 2.96 23.18
C VAL A 156 13.76 2.29 21.99
N VAL A 157 14.21 2.61 20.79
CA VAL A 157 13.79 1.97 19.54
C VAL A 157 14.95 1.17 18.96
N ARG A 158 14.61 0.01 18.39
CA ARG A 158 15.55 -0.90 17.72
C ARG A 158 14.98 -1.34 16.39
N LEU A 159 15.87 -1.62 15.45
CA LEU A 159 15.52 -2.29 14.21
C LEU A 159 16.20 -3.67 14.18
N GLY A 160 15.40 -4.71 14.35
CA GLY A 160 15.86 -6.09 14.28
C GLY A 160 16.11 -6.49 12.82
N VAL A 161 17.26 -7.06 12.55
CA VAL A 161 17.70 -7.50 11.22
C VAL A 161 18.05 -9.00 11.24
N PRO A 162 18.03 -9.69 10.10
CA PRO A 162 18.44 -11.10 10.01
C PRO A 162 19.93 -11.31 10.37
N ASP A 163 20.29 -12.56 10.65
CA ASP A 163 21.68 -12.92 10.95
C ASP A 163 22.62 -12.53 9.80
N GLY A 164 23.78 -12.00 10.16
CA GLY A 164 24.79 -11.54 9.21
C GLY A 164 24.58 -10.13 8.65
N TRP A 165 23.38 -9.54 8.84
CA TRP A 165 23.12 -8.15 8.50
C TRP A 165 23.67 -7.22 9.58
N ARG A 166 24.00 -5.99 9.20
CA ARG A 166 24.42 -4.94 10.15
C ARG A 166 23.38 -3.84 10.20
N VAL A 167 23.21 -3.26 11.39
CA VAL A 167 22.34 -2.11 11.60
C VAL A 167 23.05 -1.09 12.49
N GLU A 168 23.00 0.16 12.12
CA GLU A 168 23.61 1.27 12.84
C GLU A 168 22.64 2.45 12.92
N PRO A 169 22.37 3.01 14.12
CA PRO A 169 22.83 2.55 15.44
C PRO A 169 22.16 1.23 15.84
N ALA A 170 22.71 0.51 16.82
CA ALA A 170 22.10 -0.72 17.34
C ALA A 170 20.76 -0.45 18.04
N ASP A 171 20.66 0.71 18.71
CA ASP A 171 19.43 1.25 19.29
C ASP A 171 19.50 2.78 19.40
N ALA A 172 18.33 3.42 19.62
CA ALA A 172 18.26 4.86 19.82
C ALA A 172 17.24 5.21 20.90
N ALA A 173 17.61 6.11 21.80
CA ALA A 173 16.69 6.65 22.79
C ALA A 173 15.75 7.67 22.15
N PHE A 174 14.49 7.69 22.61
CA PHE A 174 13.49 8.67 22.16
C PHE A 174 12.69 9.25 23.33
N THR A 175 12.11 10.43 23.06
CA THR A 175 11.16 11.07 23.97
C THR A 175 9.99 11.59 23.15
N LEU A 176 8.78 11.33 23.62
CA LEU A 176 7.52 11.81 23.07
C LEU A 176 6.80 12.63 24.16
N PRO A 177 6.85 13.97 24.11
CA PRO A 177 6.39 14.83 25.21
C PRO A 177 4.89 14.78 25.46
N SER A 178 4.10 14.67 24.40
CA SER A 178 2.64 14.70 24.49
C SER A 178 1.96 13.80 23.45
N ARG A 179 0.66 13.73 23.54
CA ARG A 179 -0.16 13.02 22.55
C ARG A 179 -0.01 13.66 21.17
N ASP A 180 0.01 12.80 20.17
CA ASP A 180 0.19 13.11 18.74
C ASP A 180 1.59 13.69 18.38
N ASP A 181 2.50 13.82 19.35
CA ASP A 181 3.91 14.10 19.07
C ASP A 181 4.57 12.90 18.39
N GLY A 182 5.48 13.19 17.46
CA GLY A 182 6.25 12.20 16.74
C GLY A 182 7.74 12.53 16.70
N THR A 183 8.54 11.48 16.59
CA THR A 183 9.99 11.57 16.33
C THR A 183 10.37 10.51 15.30
N ALA A 184 11.49 10.70 14.59
CA ALA A 184 12.02 9.73 13.66
C ALA A 184 13.48 9.43 13.99
N VAL A 185 13.86 8.17 13.82
CA VAL A 185 15.24 7.70 13.93
C VAL A 185 15.59 7.02 12.60
N GLU A 186 16.73 7.38 12.05
CA GLU A 186 17.30 6.72 10.89
C GLU A 186 18.25 5.61 11.32
N PHE A 187 18.05 4.43 10.72
CA PHE A 187 18.95 3.29 10.85
C PHE A 187 19.60 3.03 9.50
N LEU A 188 20.89 2.77 9.48
CA LEU A 188 21.62 2.30 8.31
C LEU A 188 21.70 0.78 8.36
N VAL A 189 21.08 0.13 7.39
CA VAL A 189 21.04 -1.33 7.29
C VAL A 189 21.94 -1.78 6.16
N THR A 190 22.79 -2.78 6.42
CA THR A 190 23.71 -3.32 5.43
C THR A 190 23.54 -4.83 5.31
N PRO A 191 23.02 -5.34 4.17
CA PRO A 191 23.01 -6.77 3.89
C PRO A 191 24.43 -7.29 3.72
N PRO A 192 24.72 -8.55 4.07
CA PRO A 192 26.05 -9.12 3.91
C PRO A 192 26.40 -9.26 2.43
N ARG A 193 27.67 -9.05 2.08
CA ARG A 193 28.19 -9.39 0.75
C ARG A 193 28.03 -10.89 0.50
N GLY A 194 27.52 -11.27 -0.68
CA GLY A 194 27.27 -12.67 -1.00
C GLY A 194 25.98 -13.24 -0.38
N ALA A 195 25.08 -12.37 0.14
CA ALA A 195 23.73 -12.79 0.52
C ALA A 195 23.02 -13.46 -0.67
N ALA A 196 22.23 -14.50 -0.38
CA ALA A 196 21.39 -15.12 -1.39
C ALA A 196 20.17 -14.25 -1.73
N THR A 197 19.62 -14.45 -2.93
CA THR A 197 18.30 -13.88 -3.29
C THR A 197 17.24 -14.34 -2.31
N GLY A 198 16.26 -13.49 -2.08
CA GLY A 198 15.16 -13.84 -1.20
C GLY A 198 14.56 -12.66 -0.46
N ARG A 199 13.49 -12.95 0.26
CA ARG A 199 12.74 -11.98 1.07
C ARG A 199 13.19 -12.03 2.52
N HIS A 200 13.56 -10.88 3.06
CA HIS A 200 14.00 -10.70 4.43
C HIS A 200 13.12 -9.67 5.13
N HIS A 201 12.88 -9.86 6.41
CA HIS A 201 12.04 -8.96 7.20
C HIS A 201 12.86 -8.29 8.31
N LEU A 202 12.86 -6.95 8.30
CA LEU A 202 13.45 -6.13 9.33
C LEU A 202 12.31 -5.56 10.18
N ARG A 203 12.37 -5.77 11.51
CA ARG A 203 11.27 -5.44 12.41
C ARG A 203 11.66 -4.31 13.34
N ALA A 204 10.94 -3.20 13.28
CA ALA A 204 11.10 -2.11 14.22
C ALA A 204 10.31 -2.37 15.51
N GLU A 205 10.94 -2.13 16.64
CA GLU A 205 10.35 -2.28 17.96
C GLU A 205 10.75 -1.11 18.87
N ALA A 206 9.76 -0.47 19.49
CA ALA A 206 9.95 0.52 20.51
C ALA A 206 9.63 -0.08 21.89
N GLU A 207 10.45 0.20 22.90
CA GLU A 207 10.25 -0.25 24.27
C GLU A 207 10.04 0.96 25.19
N VAL A 208 8.93 0.97 25.92
CA VAL A 208 8.59 2.00 26.93
C VAL A 208 8.21 1.32 28.23
N ALA A 209 8.94 1.57 29.30
CA ALA A 209 8.69 1.01 30.63
C ALA A 209 8.50 -0.53 30.63
N GLY A 210 9.29 -1.25 29.80
CA GLY A 210 9.21 -2.70 29.65
C GLY A 210 8.11 -3.22 28.73
N THR A 211 7.24 -2.34 28.20
CA THR A 211 6.23 -2.71 27.22
C THR A 211 6.78 -2.47 25.80
N ARG A 212 6.55 -3.43 24.90
CA ARG A 212 7.04 -3.40 23.52
C ARG A 212 5.92 -3.03 22.54
N PHE A 213 6.26 -2.18 21.59
CA PHE A 213 5.38 -1.70 20.52
C PHE A 213 6.07 -1.95 19.17
N SER A 214 5.40 -2.66 18.27
CA SER A 214 5.95 -3.07 16.97
C SER A 214 4.92 -3.01 15.86
N GLN A 215 3.90 -2.14 16.01
CA GLN A 215 2.82 -2.02 15.06
C GLN A 215 2.66 -0.59 14.57
N THR A 216 2.38 -0.47 13.27
CA THR A 216 1.93 0.75 12.63
C THR A 216 0.41 0.84 12.74
N LEU A 217 -0.10 1.97 13.21
CA LEU A 217 -1.53 2.29 13.18
C LEU A 217 -1.90 2.86 11.81
N ARG A 218 -2.79 2.20 11.09
CA ARG A 218 -3.38 2.67 9.82
C ARG A 218 -4.86 2.97 10.00
N PRO A 219 -5.27 4.25 10.14
CA PRO A 219 -6.67 4.61 10.21
C PRO A 219 -7.32 4.55 8.83
N ILE A 220 -8.52 3.95 8.76
CA ILE A 220 -9.42 4.07 7.61
C ILE A 220 -10.54 5.01 8.02
N ALA A 221 -10.46 6.25 7.55
CA ALA A 221 -11.36 7.32 7.96
C ALA A 221 -11.92 8.05 6.74
N TYR A 222 -13.24 7.98 6.58
CA TYR A 222 -13.98 8.75 5.59
C TYR A 222 -15.12 9.52 6.28
N PRO A 223 -15.59 10.65 5.72
CA PRO A 223 -16.63 11.47 6.35
C PRO A 223 -17.95 10.75 6.62
N HIS A 224 -18.24 9.69 5.88
CA HIS A 224 -19.52 8.95 5.91
C HIS A 224 -19.46 7.64 6.71
N ILE A 225 -18.30 7.28 7.30
CA ILE A 225 -18.15 6.06 8.11
C ILE A 225 -17.50 6.37 9.47
N GLN A 226 -17.68 5.46 10.42
CA GLN A 226 -16.88 5.43 11.63
C GLN A 226 -15.42 5.06 11.27
N THR A 227 -14.46 5.65 11.96
CA THR A 227 -13.05 5.35 11.72
C THR A 227 -12.72 3.93 12.16
N HIS A 228 -12.27 3.11 11.21
CA HIS A 228 -11.63 1.83 11.50
C HIS A 228 -10.14 2.01 11.72
N ARG A 229 -9.55 1.14 12.53
CA ARG A 229 -8.11 1.14 12.82
C ARG A 229 -7.54 -0.22 12.51
N MET A 230 -6.59 -0.23 11.60
CA MET A 230 -5.81 -1.41 11.29
C MET A 230 -4.45 -1.30 11.95
N TYR A 231 -3.92 -2.42 12.40
CA TYR A 231 -2.58 -2.52 12.96
C TYR A 231 -1.80 -3.51 12.12
N VAL A 232 -0.73 -3.04 11.52
CA VAL A 232 0.17 -3.86 10.72
C VAL A 232 1.54 -3.91 11.39
N PRO A 233 2.29 -5.03 11.28
CA PRO A 233 3.63 -5.09 11.80
C PRO A 233 4.51 -3.96 11.25
N ALA A 234 5.29 -3.30 12.10
CA ALA A 234 6.28 -2.30 11.69
C ALA A 234 7.50 -3.02 11.07
N THR A 235 7.33 -3.47 9.85
CA THR A 235 8.29 -4.35 9.17
C THR A 235 8.68 -3.78 7.81
N VAL A 236 9.97 -3.68 7.56
CA VAL A 236 10.52 -3.47 6.22
C VAL A 236 10.71 -4.82 5.57
N THR A 237 10.19 -4.98 4.37
CA THR A 237 10.50 -6.12 3.51
C THR A 237 11.72 -5.75 2.65
N ALA A 238 12.86 -6.40 2.87
CA ALA A 238 14.03 -6.29 2.02
C ALA A 238 14.05 -7.48 1.06
N GLN A 239 13.85 -7.22 -0.24
CA GLN A 239 13.86 -8.22 -1.28
C GLN A 239 15.19 -8.19 -2.03
N LEU A 240 16.06 -9.19 -1.80
CA LEU A 240 17.30 -9.33 -2.55
C LEU A 240 17.03 -10.05 -3.87
N VAL A 241 17.48 -9.44 -5.00
CA VAL A 241 17.20 -9.91 -6.35
C VAL A 241 18.48 -9.93 -7.18
N ASP A 242 18.72 -11.01 -7.94
CA ASP A 242 19.71 -10.98 -9.03
C ASP A 242 19.15 -10.14 -10.18
N LEU A 243 19.28 -8.85 -10.02
CA LEU A 243 18.74 -7.83 -10.92
C LEU A 243 19.87 -7.05 -11.57
N ARG A 244 19.77 -6.91 -12.88
CA ARG A 244 20.60 -6.02 -13.70
C ARG A 244 19.69 -5.07 -14.47
N VAL A 245 20.13 -3.86 -14.65
CA VAL A 245 19.45 -2.86 -15.48
C VAL A 245 20.49 -2.10 -16.27
N ALA A 246 20.22 -1.84 -17.55
CA ALA A 246 21.11 -1.01 -18.35
C ALA A 246 20.96 0.47 -17.94
N PRO A 247 22.04 1.29 -18.08
CA PRO A 247 21.98 2.70 -17.75
C PRO A 247 21.15 3.45 -18.80
N VAL A 248 19.90 3.72 -18.48
CA VAL A 248 18.95 4.44 -19.33
C VAL A 248 18.33 5.62 -18.57
N ARG A 249 18.04 6.70 -19.29
CA ARG A 249 17.29 7.86 -18.79
C ARG A 249 15.82 7.62 -18.98
N VAL A 250 15.05 7.60 -17.89
CA VAL A 250 13.64 7.25 -17.92
C VAL A 250 12.76 8.48 -17.72
N GLY A 251 11.89 8.75 -18.69
CA GLY A 251 10.74 9.64 -18.54
C GLY A 251 9.50 8.85 -18.11
N TYR A 252 8.67 9.41 -17.23
CA TYR A 252 7.45 8.77 -16.76
C TYR A 252 6.24 9.70 -16.87
N VAL A 253 5.24 9.29 -17.62
CA VAL A 253 3.93 9.96 -17.68
C VAL A 253 3.00 9.30 -16.68
N MET A 254 2.77 9.94 -15.53
CA MET A 254 1.84 9.41 -14.52
C MET A 254 0.43 9.31 -15.09
N GLY A 255 -0.24 8.18 -14.85
CA GLY A 255 -1.63 7.99 -15.18
C GLY A 255 -2.56 8.22 -13.97
N SER A 256 -3.39 7.23 -13.64
CA SER A 256 -4.34 7.32 -12.51
C SER A 256 -3.69 7.23 -11.11
N GLY A 257 -2.39 7.12 -11.06
CA GLY A 257 -1.59 6.96 -9.84
C GLY A 257 -1.14 5.50 -9.64
N ASP A 258 0.18 5.29 -9.64
CA ASP A 258 0.81 4.01 -9.37
C ASP A 258 2.19 4.24 -8.73
N ALA A 259 2.81 3.20 -8.22
CA ALA A 259 4.13 3.24 -7.59
C ALA A 259 5.25 2.65 -8.49
N VAL A 260 5.03 2.57 -9.80
CA VAL A 260 6.05 2.09 -10.76
C VAL A 260 7.27 3.01 -10.81
N PRO A 261 7.14 4.37 -10.75
CA PRO A 261 8.31 5.24 -10.68
C PRO A 261 9.23 4.94 -9.49
N GLU A 262 8.65 4.65 -8.32
CA GLU A 262 9.41 4.26 -7.13
C GLU A 262 10.11 2.92 -7.32
N ALA A 263 9.46 1.98 -8.01
CA ALA A 263 10.08 0.70 -8.33
C ALA A 263 11.26 0.85 -9.30
N ILE A 264 11.14 1.73 -10.30
CA ILE A 264 12.25 2.04 -11.23
C ILE A 264 13.43 2.66 -10.46
N ARG A 265 13.17 3.57 -9.52
CA ARG A 265 14.23 4.12 -8.65
C ARG A 265 14.90 3.05 -7.79
N ARG A 266 14.15 2.06 -7.30
CA ARG A 266 14.70 0.90 -6.56
C ARG A 266 15.58 0.00 -7.43
N MET A 267 15.38 0.01 -8.76
CA MET A 267 16.29 -0.65 -9.71
C MET A 267 17.62 0.10 -9.91
N GLY A 268 17.74 1.32 -9.35
CA GLY A 268 18.94 2.17 -9.48
C GLY A 268 18.88 3.16 -10.63
N LEU A 269 17.71 3.39 -11.23
CA LEU A 269 17.53 4.36 -12.31
C LEU A 269 16.88 5.65 -11.81
N ASP A 270 17.31 6.78 -12.37
CA ASP A 270 16.62 8.05 -12.20
C ASP A 270 15.37 8.10 -13.07
N VAL A 271 14.28 8.66 -12.49
CA VAL A 271 13.00 8.82 -13.17
C VAL A 271 12.58 10.27 -13.16
N THR A 272 12.43 10.85 -14.35
CA THR A 272 11.87 12.19 -14.54
C THR A 272 10.37 12.09 -14.78
N MET A 273 9.58 12.75 -13.93
CA MET A 273 8.13 12.84 -14.12
C MET A 273 7.80 13.85 -15.22
N LEU A 274 7.16 13.40 -16.30
CA LEU A 274 6.80 14.24 -17.43
C LEU A 274 5.46 14.93 -17.17
N ASP A 275 5.49 16.23 -17.01
CA ASP A 275 4.30 17.07 -16.85
C ASP A 275 3.72 17.51 -18.21
N ALA A 276 2.65 18.30 -18.18
CA ALA A 276 1.97 18.75 -19.39
C ALA A 276 2.83 19.67 -20.25
N GLU A 277 3.70 20.48 -19.66
CA GLU A 277 4.61 21.38 -20.38
C GLU A 277 5.70 20.59 -21.10
N THR A 278 6.31 19.63 -20.42
CA THR A 278 7.31 18.73 -21.01
C THR A 278 6.75 17.94 -22.17
N LEU A 279 5.52 17.39 -22.03
CA LEU A 279 4.84 16.66 -23.11
C LEU A 279 4.51 17.55 -24.30
N ALA A 280 4.17 18.83 -24.06
CA ALA A 280 3.80 19.76 -25.13
C ALA A 280 5.00 20.35 -25.87
N THR A 281 6.10 20.68 -25.16
CA THR A 281 7.19 21.47 -25.71
C THR A 281 8.59 20.98 -25.38
N GLY A 282 8.73 20.07 -24.40
CA GLY A 282 10.03 19.53 -23.96
C GLY A 282 10.73 18.70 -25.05
N ASP A 283 12.02 18.54 -24.90
CA ASP A 283 12.81 17.64 -25.77
C ASP A 283 12.68 16.21 -25.23
N LEU A 284 11.92 15.36 -25.94
CA LEU A 284 11.70 13.97 -25.54
C LEU A 284 12.91 13.08 -25.87
N SER A 285 13.85 13.52 -26.74
CA SER A 285 15.08 12.79 -27.04
C SER A 285 16.08 12.77 -25.87
N ASP A 286 15.82 13.56 -24.81
CA ASP A 286 16.56 13.48 -23.56
C ASP A 286 16.36 12.15 -22.82
N TYR A 287 15.33 11.37 -23.18
CA TYR A 287 15.01 10.09 -22.55
C TYR A 287 15.29 8.93 -23.52
N ASP A 288 15.91 7.87 -22.99
CA ASP A 288 16.11 6.63 -23.74
C ASP A 288 14.84 5.78 -23.74
N THR A 289 14.09 5.83 -22.62
CA THR A 289 12.81 5.13 -22.46
C THR A 289 11.78 6.06 -21.80
N ILE A 290 10.60 6.16 -22.40
CA ILE A 290 9.44 6.82 -21.78
C ILE A 290 8.40 5.76 -21.41
N VAL A 291 7.95 5.80 -20.15
CA VAL A 291 6.93 4.90 -19.62
C VAL A 291 5.64 5.68 -19.40
N VAL A 292 4.54 5.18 -19.94
CA VAL A 292 3.19 5.70 -19.71
C VAL A 292 2.52 4.87 -18.63
N GLY A 293 2.11 5.51 -17.54
CA GLY A 293 1.46 4.91 -16.39
C GLY A 293 0.03 4.45 -16.70
N VAL A 294 -0.51 3.68 -15.77
CA VAL A 294 -1.82 3.04 -15.93
C VAL A 294 -2.94 4.05 -16.15
N ARG A 295 -3.81 3.80 -17.12
CA ARG A 295 -5.01 4.59 -17.44
C ARG A 295 -4.72 6.07 -17.73
N ALA A 296 -3.55 6.39 -18.27
CA ALA A 296 -3.18 7.76 -18.63
C ALA A 296 -4.13 8.35 -19.69
N SER A 297 -4.65 7.53 -20.63
CA SER A 297 -5.64 7.95 -21.62
C SER A 297 -6.92 8.55 -21.02
N GLN A 298 -7.29 8.13 -19.80
CA GLN A 298 -8.47 8.62 -19.08
C GLN A 298 -8.19 9.85 -18.20
N THR A 299 -7.00 9.92 -17.62
CA THR A 299 -6.70 10.89 -16.54
C THR A 299 -5.81 12.03 -16.99
N ARG A 300 -5.16 11.93 -18.17
CA ARG A 300 -4.18 12.88 -18.69
C ARG A 300 -4.59 13.39 -20.08
N PRO A 301 -5.43 14.43 -20.17
CA PRO A 301 -5.77 15.05 -21.46
C PRO A 301 -4.56 15.57 -22.23
N ASP A 302 -3.52 16.00 -21.55
CA ASP A 302 -2.24 16.44 -22.11
C ASP A 302 -1.48 15.28 -22.78
N PHE A 303 -1.50 14.07 -22.20
CA PHE A 303 -0.97 12.87 -22.85
C PHE A 303 -1.70 12.60 -24.17
N VAL A 304 -3.03 12.63 -24.15
CA VAL A 304 -3.85 12.40 -25.36
C VAL A 304 -3.56 13.46 -26.42
N ALA A 305 -3.49 14.74 -26.04
CA ALA A 305 -3.24 15.86 -26.95
C ALA A 305 -1.84 15.81 -27.60
N ASN A 306 -0.83 15.31 -26.87
CA ASN A 306 0.54 15.27 -27.33
C ASN A 306 1.02 13.86 -27.74
N HIS A 307 0.10 12.92 -27.89
CA HIS A 307 0.42 11.53 -28.23
C HIS A 307 1.24 11.40 -29.54
N GLY A 308 0.93 12.23 -30.54
CA GLY A 308 1.70 12.26 -31.78
C GLY A 308 3.19 12.57 -31.59
N ARG A 309 3.55 13.40 -30.59
CA ARG A 309 4.96 13.68 -30.27
C ARG A 309 5.66 12.46 -29.67
N LEU A 310 4.92 11.67 -28.86
CA LEU A 310 5.44 10.40 -28.34
C LEU A 310 5.67 9.38 -29.45
N LEU A 311 4.81 9.31 -30.46
CA LEU A 311 5.05 8.45 -31.62
C LEU A 311 6.24 8.95 -32.47
N SER A 312 6.38 10.27 -32.66
CA SER A 312 7.58 10.83 -33.33
C SER A 312 8.88 10.59 -32.54
N TYR A 313 8.79 10.58 -31.20
CA TYR A 313 9.92 10.18 -30.35
C TYR A 313 10.32 8.72 -30.62
N VAL A 314 9.34 7.82 -30.78
CA VAL A 314 9.63 6.42 -31.14
C VAL A 314 10.24 6.34 -32.52
N GLU A 315 9.70 7.04 -33.53
CA GLU A 315 10.25 7.09 -34.88
C GLU A 315 11.73 7.52 -34.91
N GLY A 316 12.12 8.40 -33.98
CA GLY A 316 13.47 8.90 -33.81
C GLY A 316 14.40 8.00 -32.96
N GLY A 317 14.00 6.78 -32.64
CA GLY A 317 14.84 5.79 -31.92
C GLY A 317 14.53 5.61 -30.44
N GLY A 318 13.55 6.32 -29.90
CA GLY A 318 13.13 6.17 -28.48
C GLY A 318 12.33 4.90 -28.21
N THR A 319 12.33 4.46 -26.98
CA THR A 319 11.45 3.35 -26.52
C THR A 319 10.28 3.89 -25.73
N LEU A 320 9.05 3.62 -26.18
CA LEU A 320 7.81 3.98 -25.49
C LEU A 320 7.13 2.75 -24.94
N ILE A 321 7.05 2.65 -23.60
CA ILE A 321 6.36 1.56 -22.90
C ILE A 321 5.01 2.08 -22.40
N VAL A 322 3.92 1.59 -22.97
CA VAL A 322 2.55 1.92 -22.54
C VAL A 322 2.04 0.79 -21.67
N GLN A 323 1.86 1.06 -20.39
CA GLN A 323 1.24 0.13 -19.45
C GLN A 323 -0.28 0.07 -19.68
N TYR A 324 -0.94 -0.85 -19.02
CA TYR A 324 -2.37 -1.04 -18.99
C TYR A 324 -3.18 0.26 -19.18
N GLN A 325 -3.97 0.29 -20.23
CA GLN A 325 -4.97 1.31 -20.52
C GLN A 325 -6.35 0.66 -20.56
N GLN A 326 -7.43 1.42 -20.77
CA GLN A 326 -8.78 0.90 -20.98
C GLN A 326 -9.23 1.15 -22.43
N ASN A 327 -10.46 0.74 -22.77
CA ASN A 327 -10.98 0.76 -24.14
C ASN A 327 -10.87 2.12 -24.82
N ASP A 328 -10.97 3.21 -24.06
CA ASP A 328 -10.81 4.57 -24.59
C ASP A 328 -9.43 4.80 -25.25
N TYR A 329 -8.41 4.02 -24.91
CA TYR A 329 -7.11 4.10 -25.55
C TYR A 329 -7.17 3.71 -27.03
N VAL A 330 -7.83 2.59 -27.36
CA VAL A 330 -8.02 2.15 -28.74
C VAL A 330 -9.12 2.93 -29.44
N GLU A 331 -10.22 3.28 -28.76
CA GLU A 331 -11.32 4.09 -29.30
C GLU A 331 -10.86 5.47 -29.76
N ARG A 332 -9.85 6.05 -29.12
CA ARG A 332 -9.23 7.33 -29.49
C ARG A 332 -8.16 7.20 -30.56
N GLY A 333 -7.83 5.98 -31.00
CA GLY A 333 -6.78 5.73 -31.99
C GLY A 333 -5.38 6.07 -31.49
N LEU A 334 -5.12 5.86 -30.20
CA LEU A 334 -3.80 6.15 -29.60
C LEU A 334 -2.74 5.06 -29.88
N PRO A 335 -3.06 3.74 -30.03
CA PRO A 335 -2.07 2.77 -30.50
C PRO A 335 -1.54 3.15 -31.89
N PRO A 336 -0.23 2.92 -32.19
CA PRO A 336 0.35 3.27 -33.49
C PRO A 336 -0.27 2.51 -34.65
N PHE A 337 -0.82 1.32 -34.41
CA PHE A 337 -1.49 0.47 -35.40
C PHE A 337 -2.81 -0.03 -34.84
N PRO A 338 -3.76 -0.44 -35.72
CA PRO A 338 -5.07 -0.91 -35.28
C PRO A 338 -5.01 -2.04 -34.26
N ALA A 339 -5.79 -1.92 -33.21
CA ALA A 339 -5.96 -2.95 -32.18
C ALA A 339 -7.34 -2.83 -31.52
N GLU A 340 -7.81 -3.92 -30.93
CA GLU A 340 -9.01 -3.97 -30.09
C GLU A 340 -8.63 -4.50 -28.71
N MET A 341 -9.32 -4.03 -27.67
CA MET A 341 -9.11 -4.46 -26.29
C MET A 341 -10.35 -5.15 -25.76
N ALA A 342 -10.21 -6.34 -25.19
CA ALA A 342 -11.36 -7.01 -24.58
C ALA A 342 -11.00 -8.09 -23.57
N THR A 343 -9.73 -8.40 -23.34
CA THR A 343 -9.33 -9.62 -22.62
C THR A 343 -8.51 -9.33 -21.37
N ARG A 344 -8.53 -10.27 -20.45
CA ARG A 344 -7.74 -10.24 -19.20
C ARG A 344 -7.42 -11.67 -18.79
N VAL A 345 -6.42 -11.83 -17.93
CA VAL A 345 -6.09 -13.08 -17.23
C VAL A 345 -6.04 -12.78 -15.75
N THR A 346 -7.01 -13.33 -15.02
CA THR A 346 -7.23 -13.02 -13.59
C THR A 346 -6.52 -13.95 -12.64
N ASP A 347 -6.16 -15.14 -13.10
CA ASP A 347 -5.36 -16.10 -12.32
C ASP A 347 -3.89 -15.67 -12.34
N GLU A 348 -3.41 -15.17 -11.20
CA GLU A 348 -2.01 -14.77 -11.02
C GLU A 348 -1.03 -15.94 -11.14
N THR A 349 -1.52 -17.18 -11.09
CA THR A 349 -0.72 -18.41 -11.26
C THR A 349 -0.80 -18.97 -12.69
N ALA A 350 -1.62 -18.36 -13.55
CA ALA A 350 -1.79 -18.83 -14.94
C ALA A 350 -0.42 -19.00 -15.63
N PRO A 351 -0.19 -20.11 -16.34
CA PRO A 351 1.05 -20.33 -17.07
C PRO A 351 1.30 -19.26 -18.11
N VAL A 352 2.54 -18.83 -18.24
CA VAL A 352 2.97 -17.88 -19.27
C VAL A 352 3.93 -18.57 -20.22
N THR A 353 3.59 -18.53 -21.52
CA THR A 353 4.44 -19.04 -22.61
C THR A 353 5.17 -17.87 -23.26
N VAL A 354 6.49 -17.95 -23.34
CA VAL A 354 7.31 -17.02 -24.10
C VAL A 354 7.26 -17.42 -25.57
N LEU A 355 6.72 -16.56 -26.43
CA LEU A 355 6.58 -16.83 -27.87
C LEU A 355 7.89 -16.53 -28.61
N GLU A 356 8.61 -15.48 -28.21
CA GLU A 356 9.82 -14.99 -28.84
C GLU A 356 11.03 -15.16 -27.89
N ALA A 357 11.49 -16.40 -27.73
CA ALA A 357 12.49 -16.78 -26.72
C ALA A 357 13.86 -16.04 -26.87
N PHE A 358 14.18 -15.55 -28.05
CA PHE A 358 15.43 -14.82 -28.31
C PHE A 358 15.28 -13.30 -28.25
N HIS A 359 14.08 -12.80 -28.03
CA HIS A 359 13.84 -11.35 -27.94
C HIS A 359 14.57 -10.75 -26.72
N PRO A 360 15.18 -9.56 -26.84
CA PRO A 360 15.90 -8.90 -25.74
C PRO A 360 15.07 -8.76 -24.45
N ALA A 361 13.78 -8.55 -24.55
CA ALA A 361 12.88 -8.50 -23.39
C ALA A 361 12.99 -9.71 -22.45
N PHE A 362 13.54 -10.85 -22.91
CA PHE A 362 13.71 -12.06 -22.10
C PHE A 362 15.16 -12.46 -21.87
N ASN A 363 16.11 -11.71 -22.45
CA ASN A 363 17.54 -12.09 -22.42
C ASN A 363 18.46 -10.96 -21.98
N PHE A 364 18.03 -9.69 -22.07
CA PHE A 364 18.91 -8.54 -21.77
C PHE A 364 18.23 -7.51 -20.85
N PRO A 365 18.90 -7.07 -19.79
CA PRO A 365 20.16 -7.58 -19.25
C PRO A 365 19.96 -8.79 -18.33
N ASN A 366 18.72 -9.24 -18.14
CA ASN A 366 18.38 -10.40 -17.33
C ASN A 366 17.88 -11.54 -18.22
N ARG A 367 18.43 -12.72 -18.07
CA ARG A 367 17.84 -13.91 -18.69
C ARG A 367 16.63 -14.35 -17.88
N ILE A 368 15.46 -14.27 -18.48
CA ILE A 368 14.19 -14.67 -17.86
C ILE A 368 14.04 -16.19 -17.89
N VAL A 369 13.62 -16.74 -16.77
CA VAL A 369 13.44 -18.17 -16.55
C VAL A 369 12.06 -18.44 -15.93
N PRO A 370 11.56 -19.71 -15.95
CA PRO A 370 10.19 -19.99 -15.48
C PRO A 370 9.87 -19.48 -14.07
N VAL A 371 10.82 -19.49 -13.14
CA VAL A 371 10.63 -18.99 -11.77
C VAL A 371 10.36 -17.46 -11.69
N ASP A 372 10.68 -16.71 -12.74
CA ASP A 372 10.36 -15.27 -12.78
C ASP A 372 8.85 -14.99 -12.88
N TRP A 373 8.05 -16.01 -13.18
CA TRP A 373 6.60 -15.93 -13.19
C TRP A 373 5.94 -16.35 -11.87
N ASP A 374 6.73 -16.78 -10.89
CA ASP A 374 6.22 -17.21 -9.59
C ASP A 374 6.00 -16.03 -8.64
N GLY A 375 5.03 -16.18 -7.74
CA GLY A 375 4.74 -15.21 -6.68
C GLY A 375 4.10 -13.91 -7.16
N TRP A 376 3.54 -13.90 -8.36
CA TRP A 376 2.70 -12.80 -8.85
C TRP A 376 1.45 -12.67 -7.97
N VAL A 377 0.86 -11.47 -7.94
CA VAL A 377 -0.26 -11.16 -7.05
C VAL A 377 -1.45 -10.63 -7.84
N GLN A 378 -2.64 -11.09 -7.46
CA GLN A 378 -3.96 -10.67 -7.93
C GLN A 378 -4.31 -11.09 -9.37
N GLU A 379 -3.46 -10.84 -10.36
CA GLU A 379 -3.78 -11.09 -11.77
C GLU A 379 -2.53 -11.06 -12.65
N ARG A 380 -2.58 -11.72 -13.81
CA ARG A 380 -1.51 -11.62 -14.82
C ARG A 380 -1.60 -10.33 -15.62
N ASN A 381 -2.76 -10.06 -16.22
CA ASN A 381 -2.94 -8.89 -17.07
C ASN A 381 -4.39 -8.40 -17.11
N LEU A 382 -4.56 -7.16 -17.56
CA LEU A 382 -5.84 -6.46 -17.70
C LEU A 382 -5.89 -5.71 -19.03
N TYR A 383 -7.00 -5.78 -19.76
CA TYR A 383 -7.20 -5.06 -21.01
C TYR A 383 -6.10 -5.35 -22.05
N ALA A 384 -5.82 -6.64 -22.26
CA ALA A 384 -4.95 -7.11 -23.33
C ALA A 384 -5.60 -6.84 -24.70
N PHE A 385 -4.80 -6.67 -25.73
CA PHE A 385 -5.30 -6.62 -27.09
C PHE A 385 -5.94 -7.97 -27.45
N SER A 386 -7.21 -7.95 -27.85
CA SER A 386 -7.95 -9.14 -28.30
C SER A 386 -7.72 -9.43 -29.77
N SER A 387 -7.52 -8.37 -30.57
CA SER A 387 -7.05 -8.42 -31.95
C SER A 387 -6.08 -7.26 -32.20
N PHE A 388 -5.13 -7.45 -33.07
CA PHE A 388 -4.13 -6.42 -33.39
C PHE A 388 -3.50 -6.65 -34.77
N ASP A 389 -2.97 -5.56 -35.34
CA ASP A 389 -2.30 -5.53 -36.62
C ASP A 389 -1.04 -6.42 -36.62
N GLU A 390 -0.67 -7.00 -37.78
CA GLU A 390 0.49 -7.89 -37.95
C GLU A 390 1.85 -7.25 -37.65
N ARG A 391 1.90 -5.92 -37.61
CA ARG A 391 3.10 -5.15 -37.23
C ARG A 391 3.42 -5.23 -35.72
N TYR A 392 2.48 -5.72 -34.93
CA TYR A 392 2.77 -6.03 -33.54
C TYR A 392 3.31 -7.45 -33.40
N LEU A 393 4.47 -7.60 -32.81
CA LEU A 393 5.06 -8.87 -32.42
C LEU A 393 4.56 -9.25 -31.03
N PRO A 394 3.72 -10.28 -30.85
CA PRO A 394 3.31 -10.76 -29.53
C PRO A 394 4.47 -11.50 -28.86
N LEU A 395 4.81 -11.11 -27.65
CA LEU A 395 5.92 -11.69 -26.90
C LEU A 395 5.52 -12.83 -25.96
N LEU A 396 4.30 -12.78 -25.45
CA LEU A 396 3.80 -13.69 -24.41
C LEU A 396 2.41 -14.22 -24.76
N GLU A 397 2.15 -15.44 -24.31
CA GLU A 397 0.83 -16.08 -24.36
C GLU A 397 0.46 -16.59 -22.96
N THR A 398 -0.78 -16.32 -22.53
CA THR A 398 -1.32 -16.78 -21.26
C THR A 398 -2.84 -16.86 -21.31
N ALA A 399 -3.47 -17.63 -20.41
CA ALA A 399 -4.92 -17.75 -20.32
C ALA A 399 -5.35 -18.14 -18.91
N ASP A 400 -6.54 -17.72 -18.50
CA ASP A 400 -7.22 -18.31 -17.35
C ASP A 400 -7.59 -19.78 -17.66
N PRO A 401 -7.66 -20.67 -16.65
CA PRO A 401 -8.00 -22.06 -16.86
C PRO A 401 -9.32 -22.26 -17.62
N GLY A 402 -9.24 -22.95 -18.77
CA GLY A 402 -10.41 -23.22 -19.62
C GLY A 402 -10.79 -22.10 -20.58
N GLU A 403 -10.05 -21.00 -20.61
CA GLU A 403 -10.26 -19.90 -21.55
C GLU A 403 -9.29 -19.97 -22.74
N PRO A 404 -9.62 -19.33 -23.87
CA PRO A 404 -8.72 -19.22 -25.02
C PRO A 404 -7.43 -18.48 -24.68
N ALA A 405 -6.32 -18.94 -25.26
CA ALA A 405 -5.02 -18.29 -25.09
C ALA A 405 -5.02 -16.86 -25.65
N GLN A 406 -4.41 -15.95 -24.90
CA GLN A 406 -4.29 -14.52 -25.22
C GLN A 406 -2.84 -14.17 -25.50
N ARG A 407 -2.60 -13.43 -26.59
CA ARG A 407 -1.26 -13.04 -27.04
C ARG A 407 -1.03 -11.52 -27.00
N GLY A 408 -2.10 -10.75 -26.83
CA GLY A 408 -2.01 -9.29 -26.84
C GLY A 408 -1.68 -8.63 -25.49
N GLY A 409 -1.29 -9.42 -24.48
CA GLY A 409 -0.93 -8.91 -23.15
C GLY A 409 0.41 -8.17 -23.13
N GLN A 410 1.34 -8.56 -24.00
CA GLN A 410 2.60 -7.83 -24.22
C GLN A 410 3.00 -7.95 -25.67
N VAL A 411 2.99 -6.83 -26.38
CA VAL A 411 3.34 -6.73 -27.78
C VAL A 411 4.38 -5.64 -28.00
N VAL A 412 5.22 -5.82 -29.02
CA VAL A 412 6.22 -4.84 -29.43
C VAL A 412 5.99 -4.51 -30.90
N ALA A 413 6.16 -3.25 -31.27
CA ALA A 413 6.20 -2.82 -32.67
C ALA A 413 7.44 -1.92 -32.88
N THR A 414 8.14 -2.13 -33.98
CA THR A 414 9.22 -1.25 -34.42
C THR A 414 8.61 -0.13 -35.26
N ILE A 415 8.94 1.12 -34.97
CA ILE A 415 8.48 2.31 -35.65
C ILE A 415 9.69 3.21 -35.90
N GLY A 416 10.09 3.36 -37.16
CA GLY A 416 11.35 4.01 -37.48
C GLY A 416 12.53 3.26 -36.86
N ASP A 417 13.32 3.94 -36.07
CA ASP A 417 14.49 3.38 -35.36
C ASP A 417 14.18 2.99 -33.90
N GLY A 418 12.93 3.11 -33.44
CA GLY A 418 12.57 2.89 -32.03
C GLY A 418 11.53 1.79 -31.81
N HIS A 419 11.19 1.61 -30.54
CA HIS A 419 10.31 0.56 -30.09
C HIS A 419 9.06 1.12 -29.38
N TYR A 420 7.90 0.66 -29.79
CA TYR A 420 6.65 0.82 -29.07
C TYR A 420 6.32 -0.51 -28.38
N VAL A 421 6.10 -0.46 -27.08
CA VAL A 421 5.71 -1.62 -26.28
C VAL A 421 4.35 -1.33 -25.63
N TYR A 422 3.33 -2.14 -25.93
CA TYR A 422 2.14 -2.19 -25.11
C TYR A 422 2.23 -3.38 -24.17
N THR A 423 2.03 -3.14 -22.88
CA THR A 423 2.04 -4.18 -21.87
C THR A 423 0.88 -4.00 -20.89
N SER A 424 -0.01 -4.94 -20.87
CA SER A 424 -1.16 -4.98 -19.96
C SER A 424 -0.91 -5.84 -18.71
N TYR A 425 0.27 -6.42 -18.58
CA TYR A 425 0.70 -7.13 -17.38
C TYR A 425 0.67 -6.17 -16.17
N SER A 426 0.33 -6.71 -14.99
CA SER A 426 -0.02 -5.91 -13.81
C SER A 426 1.20 -5.34 -13.07
N TRP A 427 2.15 -4.71 -13.78
CA TRP A 427 3.37 -4.13 -13.22
C TRP A 427 3.10 -3.20 -12.04
N PHE A 428 2.00 -2.45 -12.08
CA PHE A 428 1.57 -1.54 -11.03
C PHE A 428 1.15 -2.25 -9.72
N ARG A 429 1.01 -3.57 -9.74
CA ARG A 429 0.78 -4.44 -8.57
C ARG A 429 2.03 -5.21 -8.19
N GLU A 430 2.68 -5.82 -9.18
CA GLU A 430 3.81 -6.72 -9.00
C GLU A 430 5.05 -6.00 -8.48
N LEU A 431 5.35 -4.82 -9.04
CA LEU A 431 6.51 -4.05 -8.63
C LEU A 431 6.37 -3.52 -7.20
N PRO A 432 5.24 -2.91 -6.77
CA PRO A 432 5.05 -2.53 -5.37
C PRO A 432 5.00 -3.72 -4.40
N ALA A 433 4.60 -4.91 -4.86
CA ALA A 433 4.64 -6.14 -4.06
C ALA A 433 6.05 -6.74 -3.91
N GLY A 434 7.01 -6.23 -4.70
CA GLY A 434 8.40 -6.69 -4.67
C GLY A 434 8.60 -8.06 -5.32
N VAL A 435 7.81 -8.39 -6.34
CA VAL A 435 7.91 -9.66 -7.07
C VAL A 435 9.21 -9.68 -7.89
N PRO A 436 10.17 -10.57 -7.58
CA PRO A 436 11.51 -10.53 -8.17
C PRO A 436 11.51 -10.64 -9.70
N GLY A 437 10.71 -11.56 -10.25
CA GLY A 437 10.63 -11.77 -11.68
C GLY A 437 10.01 -10.56 -12.41
N ALA A 438 9.04 -9.88 -11.80
CA ALA A 438 8.48 -8.66 -12.35
C ALA A 438 9.53 -7.54 -12.45
N TYR A 439 10.40 -7.39 -11.44
CA TYR A 439 11.53 -6.45 -11.50
C TYR A 439 12.49 -6.79 -12.64
N ARG A 440 12.84 -8.06 -12.82
CA ARG A 440 13.75 -8.52 -13.89
C ARG A 440 13.15 -8.29 -15.27
N LEU A 441 11.88 -8.66 -15.47
CA LEU A 441 11.15 -8.45 -16.72
C LEU A 441 11.01 -6.96 -17.05
N PHE A 442 10.60 -6.15 -16.08
CA PHE A 442 10.40 -4.71 -16.30
C PHE A 442 11.74 -3.99 -16.55
N ALA A 443 12.81 -4.40 -15.86
CA ALA A 443 14.17 -3.91 -16.12
C ALA A 443 14.61 -4.22 -17.55
N ASN A 444 14.26 -5.40 -18.09
CA ASN A 444 14.55 -5.74 -19.48
C ASN A 444 13.77 -4.83 -20.46
N LEU A 445 12.47 -4.56 -20.19
CA LEU A 445 11.71 -3.63 -21.02
C LEU A 445 12.31 -2.22 -21.02
N LEU A 446 12.72 -1.72 -19.84
CA LEU A 446 13.40 -0.42 -19.73
C LEU A 446 14.73 -0.38 -20.49
N SER A 447 15.42 -1.52 -20.57
CA SER A 447 16.76 -1.65 -21.13
C SER A 447 16.77 -1.92 -22.64
N LEU A 448 15.61 -2.05 -23.30
CA LEU A 448 15.51 -2.34 -24.75
C LEU A 448 16.37 -1.41 -25.61
N PRO A 449 16.47 -0.07 -25.35
CA PRO A 449 17.32 0.80 -26.17
C PRO A 449 18.81 0.46 -26.15
N ARG A 450 19.25 -0.37 -25.19
CA ARG A 450 20.67 -0.77 -25.02
C ARG A 450 20.92 -2.22 -25.40
N ALA A 451 19.93 -2.90 -25.96
CA ALA A 451 20.04 -4.33 -26.27
C ALA A 451 20.79 -4.59 -27.59
N GLU A 452 20.96 -3.56 -28.40
CA GLU A 452 21.66 -3.63 -29.68
C GLU A 452 23.12 -3.15 -29.57
N ASP A 453 23.54 -2.60 -28.43
CA ASP A 453 24.90 -2.17 -28.10
C ASP A 453 25.72 -3.39 -27.57
#